data_41d4277c5bcca453e872fa7400bd2347
#
_entry.id   41d4277c5bcca453e872fa7400bd2347
#
_cell.length_a   1.000
_cell.length_b   1.000
_cell.length_c   1.000
_cell.angle_alpha   90.00
_cell.angle_beta   90.00
_cell.angle_gamma   90.00
#
_symmetry.space_group_name_H-M   'P 1'
#
loop_
_entity.id
_entity.type
_entity.pdbx_description
1 polymer ?
#
loop_
_entity_poly.entity_id
_entity_poly.type
_entity_poly.pdbx_seq_one_letter_code
_entity_poly.pdbx_strand_id
1 'polypeptide(L)'
;DLLILGTSYSAEDIGSQCWKYGCKSVTVAHRTAPMGFDWPDNWREVPALDYIDGEIAHFIDGTSTRVDSIILCTGYKHHFPYLPDDLRLKTANRLASADLYKGIVWNNNSKIFYLGMQDQWYTFNMFDAQAWYVRDIILDRIKLPSFEIMKQDVIDRIEAEDILEDDYGCIDYQGAYTAELISETDYPSFDIKAANKAFYEWKKNKKKDIMGFRDNSHLSPMTGTMAPLHHTKWVDALDDSLESYLQTS
;
A
#
# COMPACT_ATOMS: atom_id res chain seq x y z
N ASP A 1 -6.54 -25.74 5.78
CA ASP A 1 -5.12 -25.40 5.88
C ASP A 1 -4.76 -24.48 4.72
N LEU A 2 -4.41 -23.23 5.02
CA LEU A 2 -4.13 -22.17 4.05
C LEU A 2 -2.63 -21.92 3.94
N LEU A 3 -2.13 -21.79 2.71
CA LEU A 3 -0.80 -21.28 2.40
C LEU A 3 -0.90 -19.90 1.76
N ILE A 4 -0.15 -18.94 2.28
CA ILE A 4 -0.01 -17.60 1.72
C ILE A 4 1.44 -17.41 1.24
N LEU A 5 1.62 -16.96 0.01
CA LEU A 5 2.94 -16.64 -0.55
C LEU A 5 3.14 -15.11 -0.54
N GLY A 6 4.07 -14.64 0.29
CA GLY A 6 4.40 -13.22 0.48
C GLY A 6 4.16 -12.74 1.90
N THR A 7 4.81 -11.63 2.29
CA THR A 7 4.88 -11.13 3.67
C THR A 7 4.69 -9.61 3.75
N SER A 8 3.77 -9.07 2.98
CA SER A 8 3.40 -7.65 3.04
C SER A 8 1.94 -7.50 3.48
N TYR A 9 1.41 -6.30 3.47
CA TYR A 9 0.06 -5.95 3.94
C TYR A 9 -1.04 -6.88 3.43
N SER A 10 -0.99 -7.31 2.16
CA SER A 10 -1.97 -8.26 1.62
C SER A 10 -1.95 -9.60 2.37
N ALA A 11 -0.76 -10.11 2.68
CA ALA A 11 -0.62 -11.36 3.42
C ALA A 11 -1.14 -11.23 4.86
N GLU A 12 -0.83 -10.12 5.52
CA GLU A 12 -1.31 -9.81 6.86
C GLU A 12 -2.84 -9.75 6.91
N ASP A 13 -3.43 -8.94 6.02
CA ASP A 13 -4.87 -8.67 6.04
C ASP A 13 -5.69 -9.88 5.59
N ILE A 14 -5.33 -10.48 4.46
CA ILE A 14 -6.06 -11.63 3.93
C ILE A 14 -5.90 -12.84 4.86
N GLY A 15 -4.68 -13.07 5.35
CA GLY A 15 -4.41 -14.15 6.27
C GLY A 15 -5.17 -14.00 7.59
N SER A 16 -5.16 -12.80 8.17
CA SER A 16 -5.90 -12.50 9.40
C SER A 16 -7.41 -12.68 9.22
N GLN A 17 -7.95 -12.27 8.08
CA GLN A 17 -9.35 -12.50 7.75
C GLN A 17 -9.65 -13.99 7.63
N CYS A 18 -8.89 -14.74 6.82
CA CYS A 18 -9.07 -16.17 6.67
C CYS A 18 -9.00 -16.90 8.01
N TRP A 19 -8.08 -16.49 8.89
CA TRP A 19 -7.99 -17.04 10.24
C TRP A 19 -9.24 -16.72 11.07
N LYS A 20 -9.71 -15.47 11.07
CA LYS A 20 -10.96 -15.05 11.76
C LYS A 20 -12.19 -15.79 11.22
N TYR A 21 -12.17 -16.19 9.94
CA TYR A 21 -13.21 -17.01 9.31
C TYR A 21 -13.12 -18.51 9.60
N GLY A 22 -12.16 -18.93 10.42
CA GLY A 22 -12.07 -20.31 10.90
C GLY A 22 -11.17 -21.21 10.06
N CYS A 23 -10.18 -20.66 9.34
CA CYS A 23 -9.11 -21.48 8.81
C CYS A 23 -8.47 -22.31 9.92
N LYS A 24 -8.28 -23.60 9.66
CA LYS A 24 -7.68 -24.52 10.62
C LYS A 24 -6.22 -24.15 10.93
N SER A 25 -5.48 -23.74 9.91
CA SER A 25 -4.13 -23.21 10.03
C SER A 25 -3.82 -22.22 8.91
N VAL A 26 -2.91 -21.28 9.17
CA VAL A 26 -2.34 -20.36 8.20
C VAL A 26 -0.82 -20.55 8.18
N THR A 27 -0.27 -20.85 7.02
CA THR A 27 1.18 -20.90 6.78
C THR A 27 1.53 -19.77 5.82
N VAL A 28 2.48 -18.92 6.18
CA VAL A 28 2.94 -17.81 5.34
C VAL A 28 4.37 -18.06 4.93
N ALA A 29 4.61 -18.10 3.62
CA ALA A 29 5.96 -18.31 3.08
C ALA A 29 6.62 -16.98 2.71
N HIS A 30 7.80 -16.71 3.30
CA HIS A 30 8.59 -15.51 3.08
C HIS A 30 9.79 -15.77 2.17
N ARG A 31 10.11 -14.79 1.31
CA ARG A 31 11.29 -14.87 0.44
C ARG A 31 12.57 -14.39 1.15
N THR A 32 12.47 -13.31 1.91
CA THR A 32 13.61 -12.63 2.52
C THR A 32 13.65 -12.84 4.03
N ALA A 33 12.57 -12.49 4.73
CA ALA A 33 12.46 -12.59 6.17
C ALA A 33 11.01 -12.77 6.61
N PRO A 34 10.76 -13.40 7.78
CA PRO A 34 9.43 -13.45 8.38
C PRO A 34 8.96 -12.04 8.76
N MET A 35 7.65 -11.86 8.88
CA MET A 35 7.04 -10.61 9.37
C MET A 35 7.34 -10.38 10.85
N GLY A 36 7.48 -11.47 11.63
CA GLY A 36 7.92 -11.41 13.02
C GLY A 36 6.89 -10.82 13.98
N PHE A 37 5.62 -11.01 13.71
CA PHE A 37 4.54 -10.65 14.63
C PHE A 37 4.20 -11.79 15.58
N ASP A 38 3.50 -11.45 16.66
CA ASP A 38 2.96 -12.41 17.62
C ASP A 38 1.65 -13.02 17.07
N TRP A 39 1.81 -14.04 16.22
CA TRP A 39 0.72 -14.72 15.56
C TRP A 39 0.06 -15.77 16.49
N PRO A 40 -1.22 -16.14 16.23
CA PRO A 40 -1.86 -17.27 16.93
C PRO A 40 -1.11 -18.60 16.73
N ASP A 41 -1.29 -19.56 17.64
CA ASP A 41 -0.60 -20.86 17.67
C ASP A 41 -0.74 -21.67 16.36
N ASN A 42 -1.87 -21.53 15.67
CA ASN A 42 -2.12 -22.19 14.38
C ASN A 42 -1.70 -21.35 13.15
N TRP A 43 -0.89 -20.33 13.37
CA TRP A 43 -0.24 -19.52 12.33
C TRP A 43 1.27 -19.69 12.40
N ARG A 44 1.91 -19.87 11.27
CA ARG A 44 3.36 -19.98 11.21
C ARG A 44 3.93 -19.30 9.98
N GLU A 45 5.17 -18.86 10.09
CA GLU A 45 5.96 -18.32 9.00
C GLU A 45 7.05 -19.31 8.63
N VAL A 46 7.25 -19.51 7.33
CA VAL A 46 8.22 -20.47 6.78
C VAL A 46 9.02 -19.84 5.65
N PRO A 47 10.22 -20.36 5.33
CA PRO A 47 10.95 -19.91 4.14
C PRO A 47 10.17 -20.15 2.84
N ALA A 48 10.72 -19.68 1.72
CA ALA A 48 10.07 -19.71 0.42
C ALA A 48 9.60 -21.12 0.03
N LEU A 49 8.44 -21.16 -0.64
CA LEU A 49 7.95 -22.37 -1.27
C LEU A 49 8.94 -22.83 -2.34
N ASP A 50 9.29 -24.13 -2.32
CA ASP A 50 10.12 -24.79 -3.32
C ASP A 50 9.22 -25.41 -4.41
N TYR A 51 8.38 -26.37 -4.02
CA TYR A 51 7.43 -27.01 -4.93
C TYR A 51 6.20 -27.55 -4.17
N ILE A 52 5.22 -27.99 -4.95
CA ILE A 52 4.01 -28.65 -4.44
C ILE A 52 3.92 -30.03 -5.06
N ASP A 53 3.65 -31.03 -4.20
CA ASP A 53 3.32 -32.39 -4.61
C ASP A 53 1.95 -32.79 -4.06
N GLY A 54 0.96 -32.88 -4.96
CA GLY A 54 -0.43 -33.07 -4.56
C GLY A 54 -0.92 -31.94 -3.63
N GLU A 55 -1.26 -32.31 -2.40
CA GLU A 55 -1.70 -31.39 -1.35
C GLU A 55 -0.57 -30.96 -0.39
N ILE A 56 0.68 -31.34 -0.68
CA ILE A 56 1.82 -31.06 0.19
C ILE A 56 2.68 -29.95 -0.42
N ALA A 57 2.83 -28.87 0.32
CA ALA A 57 3.78 -27.78 0.01
C ALA A 57 5.12 -28.08 0.68
N HIS A 58 6.20 -28.02 -0.09
CA HIS A 58 7.57 -28.21 0.34
C HIS A 58 8.32 -26.87 0.31
N PHE A 59 9.10 -26.58 1.33
CA PHE A 59 9.82 -25.32 1.49
C PHE A 59 11.32 -25.50 1.36
N ILE A 60 12.04 -24.44 1.01
CA ILE A 60 13.50 -24.48 0.73
C ILE A 60 14.34 -24.91 1.94
N ASP A 61 13.81 -24.89 3.16
CA ASP A 61 14.46 -25.39 4.36
C ASP A 61 14.27 -26.91 4.59
N GLY A 62 13.60 -27.59 3.65
CA GLY A 62 13.28 -29.01 3.73
C GLY A 62 12.03 -29.35 4.55
N THR A 63 11.37 -28.36 5.13
CA THR A 63 10.08 -28.58 5.81
C THR A 63 8.94 -28.72 4.83
N SER A 64 7.82 -29.29 5.27
CA SER A 64 6.62 -29.43 4.43
C SER A 64 5.33 -29.30 5.24
N THR A 65 4.23 -29.04 4.56
CA THR A 65 2.89 -29.00 5.16
C THR A 65 1.81 -29.33 4.16
N ARG A 66 0.72 -29.93 4.67
CA ARG A 66 -0.49 -30.09 3.89
C ARG A 66 -1.17 -28.72 3.70
N VAL A 67 -1.73 -28.49 2.52
CA VAL A 67 -2.47 -27.27 2.17
C VAL A 67 -3.72 -27.62 1.39
N ASP A 68 -4.83 -26.93 1.69
CA ASP A 68 -6.09 -27.07 0.95
C ASP A 68 -6.26 -25.91 -0.04
N SER A 69 -5.67 -24.76 0.24
CA SER A 69 -5.78 -23.55 -0.57
C SER A 69 -4.49 -22.73 -0.52
N ILE A 70 -4.21 -22.02 -1.63
CA ILE A 70 -3.04 -21.15 -1.76
C ILE A 70 -3.51 -19.76 -2.19
N ILE A 71 -3.02 -18.73 -1.50
CA ILE A 71 -3.26 -17.35 -1.87
C ILE A 71 -1.93 -16.67 -2.19
N LEU A 72 -1.86 -16.04 -3.36
CA LEU A 72 -0.67 -15.32 -3.83
C LEU A 72 -0.73 -13.87 -3.38
N CYS A 73 0.11 -13.50 -2.42
CA CYS A 73 0.31 -12.13 -1.94
C CYS A 73 1.71 -11.61 -2.35
N THR A 74 2.12 -11.91 -3.59
CA THR A 74 3.47 -11.69 -4.12
C THR A 74 3.71 -10.28 -4.68
N GLY A 75 2.73 -9.38 -4.51
CA GLY A 75 2.77 -8.01 -5.02
C GLY A 75 2.31 -7.91 -6.48
N TYR A 76 2.41 -6.70 -7.00
CA TYR A 76 1.91 -6.35 -8.33
C TYR A 76 3.03 -5.83 -9.21
N LYS A 77 2.86 -5.98 -10.51
CA LYS A 77 3.68 -5.31 -11.53
C LYS A 77 2.79 -4.33 -12.29
N HIS A 78 3.34 -3.14 -12.56
CA HIS A 78 2.68 -2.20 -13.45
C HIS A 78 2.52 -2.84 -14.83
N HIS A 79 1.32 -2.82 -15.37
CA HIS A 79 1.01 -3.42 -16.66
C HIS A 79 0.10 -2.50 -17.47
N PHE A 80 0.66 -1.90 -18.51
CA PHE A 80 -0.02 -0.94 -19.39
C PHE A 80 0.03 -1.45 -20.84
N PRO A 81 -0.70 -2.54 -21.18
CA PRO A 81 -0.60 -3.17 -22.51
C PRO A 81 -1.09 -2.31 -23.64
N TYR A 82 -1.89 -1.29 -23.35
CA TYR A 82 -2.42 -0.31 -24.31
C TYR A 82 -1.44 0.84 -24.62
N LEU A 83 -0.32 0.93 -23.89
CA LEU A 83 0.70 1.93 -24.14
C LEU A 83 1.88 1.32 -24.93
N PRO A 84 2.50 2.08 -25.84
CA PRO A 84 3.79 1.74 -26.42
C PRO A 84 4.87 1.54 -25.35
N ASP A 85 5.89 0.76 -25.65
CA ASP A 85 6.92 0.38 -24.67
C ASP A 85 7.71 1.56 -24.09
N ASP A 86 7.90 2.61 -24.89
CA ASP A 86 8.59 3.86 -24.51
C ASP A 86 7.75 4.76 -23.58
N LEU A 87 6.46 4.48 -23.46
CA LEU A 87 5.54 5.20 -22.56
C LEU A 87 5.16 4.38 -21.34
N ARG A 88 5.59 3.14 -21.23
CA ARG A 88 5.26 2.27 -20.09
C ARG A 88 6.16 2.54 -18.91
N LEU A 89 5.54 2.87 -17.78
CA LEU A 89 6.23 2.97 -16.52
C LEU A 89 6.85 1.61 -16.13
N LYS A 90 8.14 1.61 -15.81
CA LYS A 90 8.91 0.41 -15.47
C LYS A 90 9.32 0.39 -14.00
N THR A 91 8.83 1.31 -13.22
CA THR A 91 9.22 1.51 -11.82
C THR A 91 8.80 0.33 -10.96
N ALA A 92 9.70 -0.10 -10.08
CA ALA A 92 9.39 -0.95 -8.95
C ALA A 92 8.72 -0.14 -7.83
N ASN A 93 8.33 -0.80 -6.73
CA ASN A 93 7.76 -0.16 -5.54
C ASN A 93 8.78 0.80 -4.90
N ARG A 94 8.68 2.08 -5.23
CA ARG A 94 9.47 3.18 -4.67
C ARG A 94 8.56 4.36 -4.32
N LEU A 95 8.98 5.16 -3.34
CA LEU A 95 8.31 6.42 -3.00
C LEU A 95 8.54 7.48 -4.06
N ALA A 96 9.70 7.44 -4.74
CA ALA A 96 10.04 8.28 -5.88
C ALA A 96 10.11 7.47 -7.17
N SER A 97 9.41 7.90 -8.20
CA SER A 97 9.39 7.24 -9.51
C SER A 97 10.43 7.83 -10.45
N ALA A 98 11.26 6.97 -11.05
CA ALA A 98 12.43 7.38 -11.85
C ALA A 98 12.12 8.19 -13.11
N ASP A 99 10.89 8.13 -13.62
CA ASP A 99 10.53 8.75 -14.91
C ASP A 99 9.47 9.84 -14.77
N LEU A 100 9.05 10.16 -13.55
CA LEU A 100 7.93 11.03 -13.28
C LEU A 100 8.33 12.27 -12.49
N TYR A 101 8.29 13.43 -13.13
CA TYR A 101 8.38 14.72 -12.43
C TYR A 101 7.27 14.80 -11.37
N LYS A 102 7.65 15.15 -10.16
CA LYS A 102 6.76 15.14 -8.98
C LYS A 102 5.98 13.80 -8.82
N GLY A 103 6.55 12.68 -9.28
CA GLY A 103 5.88 11.38 -9.23
C GLY A 103 4.62 11.27 -10.11
N ILE A 104 4.36 12.22 -11.00
CA ILE A 104 3.11 12.37 -11.74
C ILE A 104 3.32 12.51 -13.25
N VAL A 105 4.14 13.47 -13.67
CA VAL A 105 4.26 13.88 -15.09
C VAL A 105 5.37 13.10 -15.77
N TRP A 106 5.06 12.42 -16.86
CA TRP A 106 6.05 11.70 -17.63
C TRP A 106 7.09 12.66 -18.21
N ASN A 107 8.37 12.49 -17.85
CA ASN A 107 9.43 13.44 -18.22
C ASN A 107 9.59 13.61 -19.73
N ASN A 108 9.49 12.52 -20.49
CA ASN A 108 9.68 12.55 -21.95
C ASN A 108 8.42 12.97 -22.72
N ASN A 109 7.27 13.08 -22.05
CA ASN A 109 6.04 13.56 -22.65
C ASN A 109 5.12 14.16 -21.58
N SER A 110 5.17 15.47 -21.43
CA SER A 110 4.40 16.23 -20.43
C SER A 110 2.88 16.21 -20.62
N LYS A 111 2.37 15.47 -21.59
CA LYS A 111 0.93 15.24 -21.79
C LYS A 111 0.47 13.90 -21.22
N ILE A 112 1.38 13.11 -20.62
CA ILE A 112 1.09 11.84 -20.01
C ILE A 112 1.30 11.96 -18.50
N PHE A 113 0.30 11.52 -17.75
CA PHE A 113 0.28 11.56 -16.30
C PHE A 113 0.04 10.17 -15.76
N TYR A 114 0.78 9.82 -14.72
CA TYR A 114 0.58 8.61 -13.95
C TYR A 114 0.21 8.99 -12.52
N LEU A 115 -0.89 8.48 -12.00
CA LEU A 115 -1.38 8.76 -10.66
C LEU A 115 -1.27 7.51 -9.78
N GLY A 116 -0.84 7.66 -8.54
CA GLY A 116 -0.80 6.58 -7.57
C GLY A 116 0.23 5.49 -7.86
N MET A 117 1.32 5.81 -8.57
CA MET A 117 2.34 4.84 -8.98
C MET A 117 3.45 4.61 -7.95
N GLN A 118 3.53 5.42 -6.92
CA GLN A 118 4.50 5.28 -5.85
C GLN A 118 4.10 4.19 -4.87
N ASP A 119 5.08 3.64 -4.15
CA ASP A 119 4.82 2.92 -2.91
C ASP A 119 4.15 3.84 -1.89
N GLN A 120 3.27 3.31 -1.01
CA GLN A 120 2.25 4.14 -0.39
C GLN A 120 2.18 3.96 1.12
N TRP A 121 2.40 5.07 1.83
CA TRP A 121 1.89 5.33 3.17
C TRP A 121 0.62 6.16 3.09
N TYR A 122 0.68 7.30 2.44
CA TYR A 122 -0.50 8.06 2.05
C TYR A 122 -1.16 7.39 0.83
N THR A 123 -2.49 7.31 0.82
CA THR A 123 -3.26 6.69 -0.26
C THR A 123 -4.18 7.72 -0.92
N PHE A 124 -5.46 7.69 -0.63
CA PHE A 124 -6.45 8.50 -1.32
C PHE A 124 -6.17 10.01 -1.28
N ASN A 125 -5.73 10.54 -0.14
CA ASN A 125 -5.42 11.98 -0.04
C ASN A 125 -4.28 12.39 -0.95
N MET A 126 -3.26 11.54 -1.07
CA MET A 126 -2.14 11.76 -2.00
C MET A 126 -2.60 11.65 -3.45
N PHE A 127 -3.42 10.65 -3.78
CA PHE A 127 -3.94 10.49 -5.14
C PHE A 127 -4.85 11.64 -5.55
N ASP A 128 -5.69 12.11 -4.64
CA ASP A 128 -6.51 13.30 -4.88
C ASP A 128 -5.64 14.54 -5.09
N ALA A 129 -4.62 14.76 -4.25
CA ALA A 129 -3.68 15.87 -4.43
C ALA A 129 -2.96 15.81 -5.79
N GLN A 130 -2.53 14.61 -6.21
CA GLN A 130 -1.97 14.38 -7.54
C GLN A 130 -2.97 14.70 -8.65
N ALA A 131 -4.22 14.27 -8.52
CA ALA A 131 -5.27 14.53 -9.51
C ALA A 131 -5.57 16.03 -9.61
N TRP A 132 -5.57 16.76 -8.49
CA TRP A 132 -5.75 18.21 -8.47
C TRP A 132 -4.57 18.94 -9.12
N TYR A 133 -3.36 18.47 -8.88
CA TYR A 133 -2.17 19.00 -9.54
C TYR A 133 -2.24 18.82 -11.07
N VAL A 134 -2.63 17.64 -11.54
CA VAL A 134 -2.86 17.37 -12.97
C VAL A 134 -3.99 18.22 -13.55
N ARG A 135 -5.09 18.37 -12.81
CA ARG A 135 -6.18 19.28 -13.20
C ARG A 135 -5.65 20.68 -13.49
N ASP A 136 -4.81 21.21 -12.62
CA ASP A 136 -4.32 22.57 -12.73
C ASP A 136 -3.28 22.73 -13.84
N ILE A 137 -2.52 21.67 -14.17
CA ILE A 137 -1.69 21.64 -15.39
C ILE A 137 -2.59 21.69 -16.65
N ILE A 138 -3.64 20.85 -16.71
CA ILE A 138 -4.56 20.78 -17.86
C ILE A 138 -5.29 22.11 -18.07
N LEU A 139 -5.68 22.77 -16.96
CA LEU A 139 -6.34 24.07 -17.00
C LEU A 139 -5.39 25.26 -17.17
N ASP A 140 -4.10 24.99 -17.39
CA ASP A 140 -3.07 26.00 -17.58
C ASP A 140 -2.86 26.95 -16.38
N ARG A 141 -3.25 26.50 -15.18
CA ARG A 141 -3.04 27.21 -13.89
C ARG A 141 -1.65 26.98 -13.35
N ILE A 142 -1.10 25.77 -13.57
CA ILE A 142 0.28 25.40 -13.24
C ILE A 142 1.04 25.26 -14.55
N LYS A 143 2.17 25.95 -14.68
CA LYS A 143 3.09 25.84 -15.80
C LYS A 143 4.20 24.86 -15.44
N LEU A 144 4.37 23.83 -16.25
CA LEU A 144 5.48 22.91 -16.09
C LEU A 144 6.81 23.64 -16.35
N PRO A 145 7.85 23.36 -15.56
CA PRO A 145 9.18 23.91 -15.78
C PRO A 145 9.87 23.26 -17.00
N SER A 146 11.11 23.66 -17.29
CA SER A 146 11.88 23.04 -18.37
C SER A 146 12.15 21.55 -18.08
N PHE A 147 12.45 20.81 -19.15
CA PHE A 147 12.80 19.38 -19.03
C PHE A 147 13.96 19.13 -18.08
N GLU A 148 14.96 20.00 -18.09
CA GLU A 148 16.14 19.89 -17.21
C GLU A 148 15.75 20.02 -15.73
N ILE A 149 14.84 20.95 -15.41
CA ILE A 149 14.32 21.12 -14.04
C ILE A 149 13.50 19.91 -13.62
N MET A 150 12.63 19.42 -14.52
CA MET A 150 11.84 18.20 -14.23
C MET A 150 12.73 16.99 -13.98
N LYS A 151 13.78 16.82 -14.77
CA LYS A 151 14.75 15.74 -14.63
C LYS A 151 15.53 15.85 -13.31
N GLN A 152 15.93 17.07 -12.93
CA GLN A 152 16.63 17.29 -11.67
C GLN A 152 15.74 16.98 -10.47
N ASP A 153 14.46 17.40 -10.47
CA ASP A 153 13.48 17.04 -9.43
C ASP A 153 13.39 15.50 -9.21
N VAL A 154 13.37 14.74 -10.30
CA VAL A 154 13.35 13.26 -10.20
C VAL A 154 14.62 12.74 -9.52
N ILE A 155 15.79 13.26 -9.87
CA ILE A 155 17.06 12.87 -9.26
C ILE A 155 17.05 13.20 -7.76
N ASP A 156 16.69 14.43 -7.41
CA ASP A 156 16.66 14.90 -6.03
C ASP A 156 15.71 14.08 -5.16
N ARG A 157 14.55 13.68 -5.70
CA ARG A 157 13.58 12.82 -4.99
C ARG A 157 14.09 11.41 -4.78
N ILE A 158 14.77 10.83 -5.76
CA ILE A 158 15.38 9.51 -5.65
C ILE A 158 16.49 9.52 -4.61
N GLU A 159 17.37 10.54 -4.66
CA GLU A 159 18.45 10.70 -3.66
C GLU A 159 17.89 10.89 -2.26
N ALA A 160 16.81 11.66 -2.12
CA ALA A 160 16.14 11.85 -0.82
C ALA A 160 15.48 10.56 -0.31
N GLU A 161 14.93 9.71 -1.18
CA GLU A 161 14.41 8.40 -0.80
C GLU A 161 15.54 7.42 -0.41
N ASP A 162 16.65 7.41 -1.15
CA ASP A 162 17.75 6.46 -0.95
C ASP A 162 18.44 6.57 0.40
N ILE A 163 18.32 7.71 1.07
CA ILE A 163 18.87 7.93 2.42
C ILE A 163 17.87 7.65 3.55
N LEU A 164 16.65 7.24 3.25
CA LEU A 164 15.66 6.90 4.29
C LEU A 164 16.02 5.58 4.95
N GLU A 165 16.10 5.58 6.28
CA GLU A 165 16.56 4.43 7.05
C GLU A 165 15.42 3.52 7.51
N ASP A 166 14.21 4.08 7.65
CA ASP A 166 13.07 3.35 8.21
C ASP A 166 11.72 3.86 7.68
N ASP A 167 10.67 3.18 8.09
CA ASP A 167 9.30 3.53 7.71
C ASP A 167 8.84 4.90 8.25
N TYR A 168 9.41 5.39 9.35
CA TYR A 168 9.07 6.72 9.87
C TYR A 168 9.57 7.81 8.93
N GLY A 169 10.81 7.66 8.46
CA GLY A 169 11.37 8.51 7.41
C GLY A 169 10.54 8.44 6.12
N CYS A 170 10.10 7.26 5.71
CA CYS A 170 9.24 7.08 4.54
C CYS A 170 7.88 7.80 4.69
N ILE A 171 7.27 7.72 5.88
CA ILE A 171 6.01 8.42 6.19
C ILE A 171 6.21 9.95 6.12
N ASP A 172 7.28 10.45 6.72
CA ASP A 172 7.59 11.89 6.71
C ASP A 172 7.88 12.40 5.30
N TYR A 173 8.65 11.64 4.53
CA TYR A 173 8.94 11.95 3.13
C TYR A 173 7.64 12.06 2.31
N GLN A 174 6.74 11.09 2.42
CA GLN A 174 5.50 11.10 1.65
C GLN A 174 4.49 12.12 2.16
N GLY A 175 4.51 12.41 3.46
CA GLY A 175 3.76 13.53 4.05
C GLY A 175 4.22 14.88 3.50
N ALA A 176 5.54 15.12 3.44
CA ALA A 176 6.12 16.33 2.86
C ALA A 176 5.79 16.46 1.37
N TYR A 177 5.89 15.38 0.61
CA TYR A 177 5.48 15.33 -0.79
C TYR A 177 3.99 15.70 -0.98
N THR A 178 3.11 15.12 -0.15
CA THR A 178 1.67 15.43 -0.21
C THR A 178 1.41 16.91 0.13
N ALA A 179 2.09 17.45 1.15
CA ALA A 179 2.00 18.87 1.53
C ALA A 179 2.47 19.79 0.39
N GLU A 180 3.52 19.43 -0.32
CA GLU A 180 4.02 20.17 -1.48
C GLU A 180 2.93 20.29 -2.56
N LEU A 181 2.30 19.17 -2.98
CA LEU A 181 1.22 19.18 -3.97
C LEU A 181 0.01 20.02 -3.51
N ILE A 182 -0.38 19.91 -2.24
CA ILE A 182 -1.46 20.69 -1.65
C ILE A 182 -1.14 22.19 -1.70
N SER A 183 0.10 22.57 -1.42
CA SER A 183 0.52 23.99 -1.40
C SER A 183 0.48 24.67 -2.78
N GLU A 184 0.54 23.89 -3.85
CA GLU A 184 0.53 24.38 -5.23
C GLU A 184 -0.87 24.38 -5.89
N THR A 185 -1.90 23.91 -5.16
CA THR A 185 -3.27 23.79 -5.67
C THR A 185 -4.28 24.37 -4.66
N ASP A 186 -5.55 24.37 -5.00
CA ASP A 186 -6.65 24.69 -4.10
C ASP A 186 -7.26 23.44 -3.40
N TYR A 187 -6.47 22.33 -3.33
CA TYR A 187 -6.86 21.15 -2.56
C TYR A 187 -7.03 21.51 -1.07
N PRO A 188 -8.09 21.03 -0.41
CA PRO A 188 -8.30 21.31 1.01
C PRO A 188 -7.11 20.86 1.86
N SER A 189 -6.48 21.79 2.56
CA SER A 189 -5.37 21.48 3.45
C SER A 189 -5.82 20.69 4.67
N PHE A 190 -4.95 19.82 5.17
CA PHE A 190 -5.14 19.10 6.43
C PHE A 190 -3.83 19.02 7.21
N ASP A 191 -3.92 18.63 8.46
CA ASP A 191 -2.73 18.55 9.33
C ASP A 191 -1.87 17.32 8.98
N ILE A 192 -0.86 17.54 8.15
CA ILE A 192 0.12 16.50 7.73
C ILE A 192 0.86 15.92 8.93
N LYS A 193 1.20 16.74 9.94
CA LYS A 193 1.91 16.25 11.14
C LYS A 193 1.02 15.31 11.95
N ALA A 194 -0.25 15.65 12.09
CA ALA A 194 -1.22 14.78 12.74
C ALA A 194 -1.44 13.49 11.95
N ALA A 195 -1.45 13.55 10.61
CA ALA A 195 -1.53 12.36 9.76
C ALA A 195 -0.29 11.46 9.91
N ASN A 196 0.93 12.01 9.87
CA ASN A 196 2.17 11.26 10.11
C ASN A 196 2.13 10.57 11.48
N LYS A 197 1.71 11.31 12.54
CA LYS A 197 1.58 10.76 13.88
C LYS A 197 0.57 9.60 13.93
N ALA A 198 -0.55 9.70 13.21
CA ALA A 198 -1.53 8.62 13.13
C ALA A 198 -0.94 7.36 12.49
N PHE A 199 -0.11 7.49 11.43
CA PHE A 199 0.63 6.37 10.85
C PHE A 199 1.64 5.76 11.82
N TYR A 200 2.35 6.57 12.61
CA TYR A 200 3.27 6.07 13.63
C TYR A 200 2.55 5.25 14.71
N GLU A 201 1.42 5.75 15.19
CA GLU A 201 0.59 5.05 16.17
C GLU A 201 0.01 3.77 15.58
N TRP A 202 -0.44 3.80 14.34
CA TRP A 202 -0.91 2.62 13.62
C TRP A 202 0.18 1.54 13.53
N LYS A 203 1.41 1.88 13.15
CA LYS A 203 2.53 0.94 13.13
C LYS A 203 2.82 0.35 14.51
N LYS A 204 2.83 1.17 15.54
CA LYS A 204 3.04 0.73 16.91
C LYS A 204 1.95 -0.24 17.39
N ASN A 205 0.69 0.08 17.10
CA ASN A 205 -0.44 -0.75 17.45
C ASN A 205 -0.41 -2.08 16.69
N LYS A 206 -0.09 -2.06 15.41
CA LYS A 206 0.11 -3.25 14.58
C LYS A 206 1.18 -4.18 15.17
N LYS A 207 2.33 -3.64 15.58
CA LYS A 207 3.39 -4.42 16.19
C LYS A 207 2.98 -5.03 17.54
N LYS A 208 2.10 -4.35 18.28
CA LYS A 208 1.62 -4.79 19.58
C LYS A 208 0.54 -5.88 19.48
N ASP A 209 -0.35 -5.76 18.49
CA ASP A 209 -1.49 -6.65 18.31
C ASP A 209 -1.86 -6.72 16.82
N ILE A 210 -1.20 -7.62 16.09
CA ILE A 210 -1.42 -7.81 14.65
C ILE A 210 -2.85 -8.25 14.32
N MET A 211 -3.51 -8.96 15.22
CA MET A 211 -4.85 -9.50 14.98
C MET A 211 -5.98 -8.51 15.28
N GLY A 212 -5.77 -7.55 16.18
CA GLY A 212 -6.81 -6.62 16.63
C GLY A 212 -6.55 -5.15 16.33
N PHE A 213 -5.36 -4.76 15.87
CA PHE A 213 -5.01 -3.33 15.69
C PHE A 213 -5.94 -2.56 14.75
N ARG A 214 -6.53 -3.22 13.75
CA ARG A 214 -7.46 -2.59 12.79
C ARG A 214 -8.82 -2.28 13.40
N ASP A 215 -9.15 -2.90 14.53
CA ASP A 215 -10.42 -2.65 15.24
C ASP A 215 -10.34 -1.37 16.10
N ASN A 216 -9.15 -0.77 16.25
CA ASN A 216 -8.97 0.47 16.99
C ASN A 216 -9.49 1.70 16.23
N SER A 217 -10.15 2.59 16.94
CA SER A 217 -10.56 3.89 16.40
C SER A 217 -9.40 4.88 16.37
N HIS A 218 -9.36 5.71 15.34
CA HIS A 218 -8.39 6.78 15.20
C HIS A 218 -9.07 8.12 14.95
N LEU A 219 -8.49 9.19 15.51
CA LEU A 219 -8.93 10.55 15.22
C LEU A 219 -8.54 10.92 13.80
N SER A 220 -9.51 11.33 12.99
CA SER A 220 -9.24 11.83 11.64
C SER A 220 -8.47 13.14 11.68
N PRO A 221 -7.28 13.23 11.09
CA PRO A 221 -6.56 14.51 10.99
C PRO A 221 -7.21 15.51 10.03
N MET A 222 -8.18 15.07 9.22
CA MET A 222 -8.90 15.94 8.28
C MET A 222 -10.16 16.54 8.89
N THR A 223 -10.94 15.75 9.61
CA THR A 223 -12.25 16.18 10.12
C THR A 223 -12.26 16.43 11.62
N GLY A 224 -11.24 15.99 12.35
CA GLY A 224 -11.20 16.03 13.81
C GLY A 224 -12.21 15.10 14.49
N THR A 225 -12.84 14.18 13.74
CA THR A 225 -13.80 13.22 14.26
C THR A 225 -13.17 11.86 14.51
N MET A 226 -13.67 11.14 15.51
CA MET A 226 -13.28 9.77 15.80
C MET A 226 -14.10 8.82 14.93
N ALA A 227 -13.45 7.93 14.20
CA ALA A 227 -14.15 6.83 13.52
C ALA A 227 -14.82 5.93 14.56
N PRO A 228 -16.05 5.44 14.32
CA PRO A 228 -16.68 4.47 15.21
C PRO A 228 -15.86 3.18 15.26
N LEU A 229 -15.90 2.49 16.40
CA LEU A 229 -15.31 1.15 16.52
C LEU A 229 -16.05 0.19 15.56
N HIS A 230 -15.29 -0.65 14.90
CA HIS A 230 -15.86 -1.67 14.03
C HIS A 230 -16.34 -2.83 14.90
N HIS A 231 -17.65 -2.89 15.15
CA HIS A 231 -18.26 -3.93 15.99
C HIS A 231 -18.94 -5.04 15.20
N THR A 232 -18.96 -4.95 13.88
CA THR A 232 -19.56 -5.98 13.05
C THR A 232 -18.71 -7.24 13.11
N LYS A 233 -19.33 -8.35 13.55
CA LYS A 233 -18.67 -9.65 13.45
C LYS A 233 -18.35 -9.93 12.00
N TRP A 234 -17.19 -10.51 11.74
CA TRP A 234 -16.75 -10.83 10.37
C TRP A 234 -17.81 -11.62 9.59
N VAL A 235 -18.49 -12.58 10.26
CA VAL A 235 -19.54 -13.38 9.65
C VAL A 235 -20.75 -12.53 9.26
N ASP A 236 -21.07 -11.50 10.02
CA ASP A 236 -22.22 -10.61 9.76
C ASP A 236 -21.88 -9.55 8.70
N ALA A 237 -20.58 -9.29 8.48
CA ALA A 237 -20.09 -8.33 7.48
C ALA A 237 -19.88 -8.91 6.08
N LEU A 238 -20.21 -10.20 5.89
CA LEU A 238 -19.87 -10.93 4.66
C LEU A 238 -20.83 -10.72 3.49
N ASP A 239 -22.03 -10.22 3.74
CA ASP A 239 -22.96 -9.97 2.66
C ASP A 239 -22.83 -8.54 2.14
N ASP A 240 -21.75 -8.30 1.39
CA ASP A 240 -21.56 -7.14 0.53
C ASP A 240 -22.09 -7.39 -0.89
N SER A 241 -22.98 -8.38 -1.03
CA SER A 241 -23.65 -8.65 -2.30
C SER A 241 -24.45 -7.44 -2.80
N LEU A 242 -24.55 -7.31 -4.12
CA LEU A 242 -25.37 -6.27 -4.75
C LEU A 242 -26.83 -6.39 -4.31
N GLU A 243 -27.32 -7.60 -4.09
CA GLU A 243 -28.67 -7.87 -3.59
C GLU A 243 -28.88 -7.28 -2.19
N SER A 244 -27.95 -7.50 -1.27
CA SER A 244 -28.02 -6.91 0.09
C SER A 244 -28.01 -5.39 0.03
N TYR A 245 -27.13 -4.80 -0.77
CA TYR A 245 -27.05 -3.36 -0.97
C TYR A 245 -28.38 -2.78 -1.52
N LEU A 246 -28.97 -3.42 -2.53
CA LEU A 246 -30.24 -2.97 -3.15
C LEU A 246 -31.46 -3.14 -2.23
N GLN A 247 -31.39 -4.00 -1.21
CA GLN A 247 -32.47 -4.17 -0.24
C GLN A 247 -32.42 -3.11 0.88
N THR A 248 -31.27 -2.48 1.10
CA THR A 248 -31.05 -1.47 2.15
C THR A 248 -31.11 -0.04 1.63
N SER A 249 -31.20 0.16 0.33
CA SER A 249 -31.37 1.46 -0.34
C SER A 249 -32.83 1.69 -0.75
#